data_be7a02c4aefda796d0a590ac13fada8f
#
_entry.id   be7a02c4aefda796d0a590ac13fada8f
#
_cell.length_a   1.000
_cell.length_b   1.000
_cell.length_c   1.000
_cell.angle_alpha   90.00
_cell.angle_beta   90.00
_cell.angle_gamma   90.00
#
_symmetry.space_group_name_H-M   'P 1'
#
loop_
_entity.id
_entity.type
_entity.pdbx_description
1 polymer ?
#
loop_
_entity_poly.entity_id
_entity_poly.type
_entity_poly.pdbx_seq_one_letter_code
_entity_poly.pdbx_strand_id
1 'polypeptide(L)'
;MGIIKALKLMHDYYKYDENGHIEETHRALDDINLDIEQGQFIAVLGHNGSGKSTLAKHINALLYPTEGAMVVDGINTSTEEEIWKVRQKAGMVFQNPDNQIIGSIVEEDVGFGPENIGVETDEIWRRDNKSLETTGMTTYRS
;
A
#
# COMPACT_ATOMS: atom_id res chain seq x y z
N MET A 1 -13.44 14.75 7.57
CA MET A 1 -12.77 13.48 7.95
C MET A 1 -11.83 13.09 6.82
N GLY A 2 -10.59 12.82 7.14
CA GLY A 2 -9.56 12.47 6.15
C GLY A 2 -9.82 11.14 5.47
N ILE A 3 -9.28 11.01 4.26
CA ILE A 3 -9.31 9.77 3.49
C ILE A 3 -8.39 8.69 4.10
N ILE A 4 -7.32 9.11 4.78
CA ILE A 4 -6.42 8.23 5.54
C ILE A 4 -6.33 8.74 6.97
N LYS A 5 -6.59 7.88 7.93
CA LYS A 5 -6.55 8.23 9.34
C LYS A 5 -5.85 7.16 10.16
N ALA A 6 -4.82 7.54 10.90
CA ALA A 6 -4.20 6.71 11.92
C ALA A 6 -4.61 7.21 13.31
N LEU A 7 -4.97 6.28 14.20
CA LEU A 7 -5.41 6.53 15.55
C LEU A 7 -4.56 5.70 16.50
N LYS A 8 -3.65 6.35 17.22
CA LYS A 8 -2.72 5.69 18.17
C LYS A 8 -2.09 4.44 17.57
N LEU A 9 -1.70 4.54 16.29
CA LEU A 9 -1.17 3.42 15.54
C LEU A 9 0.17 2.99 16.10
N MET A 10 0.26 1.72 16.46
CA MET A 10 1.50 1.08 16.92
C MET A 10 1.78 -0.16 16.08
N HIS A 11 3.05 -0.40 15.80
CA HIS A 11 3.48 -1.62 15.13
C HIS A 11 4.79 -2.14 15.69
N ASP A 12 4.75 -3.38 16.16
CA ASP A 12 5.88 -4.12 16.68
C ASP A 12 6.26 -5.26 15.73
N TYR A 13 7.55 -5.35 15.37
CA TYR A 13 8.12 -6.52 14.71
C TYR A 13 8.65 -7.47 15.75
N TYR A 14 8.36 -8.75 15.61
CA TYR A 14 8.80 -9.81 16.51
C TYR A 14 9.82 -10.71 15.83
N LYS A 15 10.93 -10.97 16.50
CA LYS A 15 11.87 -12.02 16.13
C LYS A 15 11.65 -13.21 17.04
N TYR A 16 11.53 -14.38 16.44
CA TYR A 16 11.27 -15.63 17.15
C TYR A 16 12.52 -16.49 17.18
N ASP A 17 12.74 -17.21 18.30
CA ASP A 17 13.76 -18.23 18.43
C ASP A 17 13.35 -19.52 17.68
N GLU A 18 14.25 -20.53 17.69
CA GLU A 18 14.02 -21.84 17.05
C GLU A 18 12.81 -22.60 17.66
N ASN A 19 12.38 -22.24 18.85
CA ASN A 19 11.27 -22.86 19.57
C ASN A 19 9.94 -22.09 19.40
N GLY A 20 9.95 -20.98 18.67
CA GLY A 20 8.80 -20.15 18.44
C GLY A 20 8.48 -19.16 19.56
N HIS A 21 9.41 -18.91 20.49
CA HIS A 21 9.26 -17.86 21.50
C HIS A 21 9.79 -16.54 20.97
N ILE A 22 9.20 -15.42 21.44
CA ILE A 22 9.66 -14.09 21.08
C ILE A 22 11.04 -13.86 21.72
N GLU A 23 12.07 -13.72 20.87
CA GLU A 23 13.44 -13.42 21.28
C GLU A 23 13.65 -11.90 21.40
N GLU A 24 13.10 -11.15 20.46
CA GLU A 24 13.27 -9.70 20.37
C GLU A 24 12.00 -9.03 19.86
N THR A 25 11.70 -7.85 20.36
CA THR A 25 10.61 -6.99 19.87
C THR A 25 11.19 -5.65 19.46
N HIS A 26 10.90 -5.23 18.23
CA HIS A 26 11.27 -3.93 17.71
C HIS A 26 10.03 -3.10 17.39
N ARG A 27 9.81 -2.02 18.13
CA ARG A 27 8.73 -1.07 17.87
C ARG A 27 9.10 -0.14 16.73
N ALA A 28 8.40 -0.28 15.61
CA ALA A 28 8.64 0.52 14.40
C ALA A 28 7.73 1.76 14.33
N LEU A 29 6.51 1.65 14.84
CA LEU A 29 5.56 2.77 14.97
C LEU A 29 5.07 2.85 16.42
N ASP A 30 5.03 4.05 16.98
CA ASP A 30 4.64 4.30 18.36
C ASP A 30 3.71 5.52 18.43
N ASP A 31 2.47 5.29 18.83
CA ASP A 31 1.41 6.29 19.01
C ASP A 31 1.25 7.26 17.82
N ILE A 32 1.27 6.75 16.60
CA ILE A 32 1.12 7.57 15.40
C ILE A 32 -0.33 8.02 15.25
N ASN A 33 -0.52 9.33 15.18
CA ASN A 33 -1.80 9.95 14.93
C ASN A 33 -1.68 10.85 13.70
N LEU A 34 -2.50 10.61 12.67
CA LEU A 34 -2.55 11.43 11.47
C LEU A 34 -3.93 11.42 10.84
N ASP A 35 -4.23 12.48 10.12
CA ASP A 35 -5.47 12.65 9.39
C ASP A 35 -5.12 13.35 8.05
N ILE A 36 -5.27 12.63 6.93
CA ILE A 36 -4.89 13.09 5.59
C ILE A 36 -6.16 13.25 4.78
N GLU A 37 -6.41 14.48 4.32
CA GLU A 37 -7.55 14.80 3.48
C GLU A 37 -7.32 14.39 2.02
N GLN A 38 -8.40 14.15 1.32
CA GLN A 38 -8.34 13.84 -0.12
C GLN A 38 -7.68 14.97 -0.90
N GLY A 39 -6.82 14.61 -1.85
CA GLY A 39 -6.11 15.54 -2.72
C GLY A 39 -4.83 16.14 -2.12
N GLN A 40 -4.48 15.83 -0.87
CA GLN A 40 -3.22 16.26 -0.29
C GLN A 40 -2.03 15.45 -0.85
N PHE A 41 -0.91 16.14 -0.99
CA PHE A 41 0.40 15.54 -1.26
C PHE A 41 1.23 15.60 0.02
N ILE A 42 1.60 14.44 0.58
CA ILE A 42 2.28 14.33 1.87
C ILE A 42 3.69 13.79 1.68
N ALA A 43 4.69 14.49 2.21
CA ALA A 43 6.06 14.02 2.30
C ALA A 43 6.35 13.48 3.71
N VAL A 44 6.81 12.23 3.79
CA VAL A 44 7.23 11.61 5.06
C VAL A 44 8.75 11.59 5.12
N LEU A 45 9.32 12.37 6.05
CA LEU A 45 10.75 12.54 6.20
C LEU A 45 11.25 11.82 7.46
N GLY A 46 12.45 11.28 7.39
CA GLY A 46 13.10 10.60 8.49
C GLY A 46 14.34 9.83 8.04
N HIS A 47 15.22 9.47 8.98
CA HIS A 47 16.38 8.63 8.70
C HIS A 47 15.97 7.18 8.37
N ASN A 48 16.90 6.40 7.85
CA ASN A 48 16.67 4.97 7.60
C ASN A 48 16.33 4.24 8.90
N GLY A 49 15.28 3.41 8.86
CA GLY A 49 14.79 2.69 10.05
C GLY A 49 13.86 3.50 10.96
N SER A 50 13.40 4.69 10.54
CA SER A 50 12.46 5.52 11.33
C SER A 50 10.99 5.09 11.23
N GLY A 51 10.67 4.05 10.45
CA GLY A 51 9.30 3.53 10.33
C GLY A 51 8.51 4.03 9.10
N LYS A 52 9.11 4.81 8.19
CA LYS A 52 8.42 5.35 7.00
C LYS A 52 7.77 4.28 6.12
N SER A 53 8.53 3.25 5.75
CA SER A 53 8.03 2.13 4.95
C SER A 53 6.99 1.30 5.70
N THR A 54 7.15 1.16 7.02
CA THR A 54 6.19 0.48 7.88
C THR A 54 4.86 1.23 7.88
N LEU A 55 4.87 2.56 8.03
CA LEU A 55 3.67 3.38 7.94
C LEU A 55 2.98 3.25 6.58
N ALA A 56 3.73 3.34 5.48
CA ALA A 56 3.19 3.18 4.14
C ALA A 56 2.51 1.82 3.93
N LYS A 57 3.10 0.73 4.44
CA LYS A 57 2.53 -0.62 4.36
C LYS A 57 1.25 -0.81 5.18
N HIS A 58 0.98 0.02 6.18
CA HIS A 58 -0.30 0.03 6.88
C HIS A 58 -1.41 0.68 6.05
N ILE A 59 -1.08 1.66 5.21
CA ILE A 59 -2.07 2.37 4.38
C ILE A 59 -2.70 1.44 3.33
N ASN A 60 -1.92 0.53 2.73
CA ASN A 60 -2.44 -0.44 1.77
C ASN A 60 -2.74 -1.82 2.37
N ALA A 61 -2.78 -1.91 3.70
CA ALA A 61 -3.08 -3.14 4.43
C ALA A 61 -2.13 -4.33 4.11
N LEU A 62 -0.86 -4.05 3.82
CA LEU A 62 0.21 -5.07 3.80
C LEU A 62 0.69 -5.43 5.21
N LEU A 63 0.58 -4.49 6.14
CA LEU A 63 0.80 -4.71 7.56
C LEU A 63 -0.45 -4.31 8.34
N TYR A 64 -0.65 -4.97 9.48
CA TYR A 64 -1.74 -4.68 10.40
C TYR A 64 -1.20 -4.02 11.67
N PRO A 65 -1.97 -3.10 12.28
CA PRO A 65 -1.60 -2.54 13.58
C PRO A 65 -1.42 -3.62 14.64
N THR A 66 -0.38 -3.48 15.47
CA THR A 66 -0.28 -4.24 16.73
C THR A 66 -1.28 -3.68 17.74
N GLU A 67 -1.37 -2.34 17.78
CA GLU A 67 -2.37 -1.60 18.56
C GLU A 67 -2.82 -0.36 17.78
N GLY A 68 -3.96 0.20 18.17
CA GLY A 68 -4.55 1.33 17.48
C GLY A 68 -5.25 0.94 16.18
N ALA A 69 -5.40 1.88 15.26
CA ALA A 69 -6.11 1.65 14.01
C ALA A 69 -5.54 2.47 12.85
N MET A 70 -5.61 1.87 11.66
CA MET A 70 -5.48 2.56 10.38
C MET A 70 -6.80 2.45 9.63
N VAL A 71 -7.32 3.60 9.20
CA VAL A 71 -8.58 3.70 8.44
C VAL A 71 -8.28 4.34 7.09
N VAL A 72 -8.71 3.69 6.02
CA VAL A 72 -8.53 4.16 4.64
C VAL A 72 -9.89 4.21 3.96
N ASP A 73 -10.28 5.39 3.52
CA ASP A 73 -11.59 5.65 2.91
C ASP A 73 -12.76 5.06 3.74
N GLY A 74 -12.72 5.28 5.05
CA GLY A 74 -13.72 4.79 6.00
C GLY A 74 -13.60 3.31 6.39
N ILE A 75 -12.65 2.57 5.81
CA ILE A 75 -12.45 1.14 6.06
C ILE A 75 -11.30 0.93 7.04
N ASN A 76 -11.55 0.24 8.15
CA ASN A 76 -10.50 -0.17 9.07
C ASN A 76 -9.68 -1.31 8.45
N THR A 77 -8.37 -1.10 8.30
CA THR A 77 -7.48 -2.06 7.64
C THR A 77 -7.31 -3.39 8.38
N SER A 78 -7.74 -3.47 9.64
CA SER A 78 -7.72 -4.72 10.41
C SER A 78 -8.94 -5.62 10.15
N THR A 79 -9.89 -5.19 9.34
CA THR A 79 -11.09 -5.96 8.98
C THR A 79 -10.81 -6.84 7.77
N GLU A 80 -10.61 -8.13 7.96
CA GLU A 80 -10.22 -9.07 6.90
C GLU A 80 -11.18 -9.07 5.70
N GLU A 81 -12.48 -8.98 5.95
CA GLU A 81 -13.52 -9.01 4.90
C GLU A 81 -13.42 -7.85 3.91
N GLU A 82 -12.89 -6.70 4.33
CA GLU A 82 -12.82 -5.48 3.53
C GLU A 82 -11.42 -5.14 3.01
N ILE A 83 -10.43 -5.95 3.34
CA ILE A 83 -9.02 -5.67 3.03
C ILE A 83 -8.78 -5.50 1.52
N TRP A 84 -9.50 -6.25 0.69
CA TRP A 84 -9.42 -6.15 -0.76
C TRP A 84 -9.87 -4.79 -1.28
N LYS A 85 -10.88 -4.19 -0.63
CA LYS A 85 -11.34 -2.83 -0.97
C LYS A 85 -10.26 -1.80 -0.67
N VAL A 86 -9.56 -1.94 0.46
CA VAL A 86 -8.42 -1.07 0.81
C VAL A 86 -7.30 -1.18 -0.21
N ARG A 87 -6.90 -2.40 -0.57
CA ARG A 87 -5.84 -2.66 -1.54
C ARG A 87 -6.15 -2.14 -2.95
N GLN A 88 -7.43 -2.12 -3.34
CA GLN A 88 -7.87 -1.52 -4.60
C GLN A 88 -7.85 0.01 -4.58
N LYS A 89 -7.91 0.64 -3.41
CA LYS A 89 -7.91 2.10 -3.24
C LYS A 89 -6.52 2.68 -3.03
N ALA A 90 -5.61 1.94 -2.41
CA ALA A 90 -4.28 2.38 -2.03
C ALA A 90 -3.19 1.60 -2.78
N GLY A 91 -2.79 2.12 -3.94
CA GLY A 91 -1.63 1.61 -4.68
C GLY A 91 -0.32 1.91 -3.94
N MET A 92 0.66 1.04 -4.07
CA MET A 92 1.99 1.21 -3.47
C MET A 92 3.09 0.95 -4.48
N VAL A 93 4.07 1.85 -4.51
CA VAL A 93 5.34 1.66 -5.21
C VAL A 93 6.41 1.38 -4.16
N PHE A 94 7.07 0.21 -4.27
CA PHE A 94 8.12 -0.18 -3.32
C PHE A 94 9.46 0.46 -3.66
N GLN A 95 10.42 0.36 -2.74
CA GLN A 95 11.75 0.97 -2.87
C GLN A 95 12.53 0.49 -4.11
N ASN A 96 12.34 -0.76 -4.52
CA ASN A 96 12.91 -1.33 -5.73
C ASN A 96 11.81 -1.61 -6.76
N PRO A 97 11.40 -0.61 -7.57
CA PRO A 97 10.27 -0.75 -8.49
C PRO A 97 10.52 -1.77 -9.59
N ASP A 98 11.77 -1.99 -10.00
CA ASP A 98 12.12 -2.96 -11.05
C ASP A 98 11.68 -4.39 -10.71
N ASN A 99 11.66 -4.75 -9.42
CA ASN A 99 11.20 -6.06 -8.97
C ASN A 99 9.68 -6.22 -9.00
N GLN A 100 8.94 -5.16 -9.32
CA GLN A 100 7.48 -5.16 -9.39
C GLN A 100 6.98 -5.37 -10.82
N ILE A 101 7.84 -5.24 -11.82
CA ILE A 101 7.51 -5.46 -13.22
C ILE A 101 7.38 -6.96 -13.47
N ILE A 102 6.23 -7.39 -13.96
CA ILE A 102 5.88 -8.80 -14.21
C ILE A 102 5.76 -9.06 -15.71
N GLY A 103 5.19 -8.12 -16.46
CA GLY A 103 4.99 -8.22 -17.91
C GLY A 103 6.26 -7.96 -18.70
N SER A 104 6.41 -8.63 -19.83
CA SER A 104 7.47 -8.35 -20.80
C SER A 104 7.17 -7.14 -21.68
N ILE A 105 5.91 -6.79 -21.76
CA ILE A 105 5.36 -5.67 -22.53
C ILE A 105 4.67 -4.71 -21.54
N VAL A 106 4.86 -3.41 -21.71
CA VAL A 106 4.34 -2.38 -20.79
C VAL A 106 2.82 -2.49 -20.63
N GLU A 107 2.11 -2.72 -21.72
CA GLU A 107 0.66 -2.88 -21.70
C GLU A 107 0.20 -4.08 -20.87
N GLU A 108 0.87 -5.21 -20.99
CA GLU A 108 0.57 -6.41 -20.18
C GLU A 108 0.83 -6.17 -18.70
N ASP A 109 1.91 -5.46 -18.39
CA ASP A 109 2.27 -5.13 -17.00
C ASP A 109 1.26 -4.18 -16.34
N VAL A 110 0.80 -3.16 -17.07
CA VAL A 110 -0.23 -2.22 -16.61
C VAL A 110 -1.58 -2.93 -16.43
N GLY A 111 -1.95 -3.80 -17.37
CA GLY A 111 -3.21 -4.56 -17.34
C GLY A 111 -3.27 -5.65 -16.25
N PHE A 112 -2.11 -6.11 -15.77
CA PHE A 112 -2.01 -7.21 -14.81
C PHE A 112 -2.81 -6.96 -13.51
N GLY A 113 -2.75 -5.75 -12.96
CA GLY A 113 -3.49 -5.39 -11.75
C GLY A 113 -5.01 -5.49 -11.93
N PRO A 114 -5.61 -4.78 -12.90
CA PRO A 114 -7.03 -4.87 -13.21
C PRO A 114 -7.51 -6.27 -13.56
N GLU A 115 -6.72 -7.05 -14.30
CA GLU A 115 -7.03 -8.43 -14.64
C GLU A 115 -7.18 -9.31 -13.40
N ASN A 116 -6.25 -9.21 -12.46
CA ASN A 116 -6.26 -9.99 -11.21
C ASN A 116 -7.45 -9.70 -10.30
N ILE A 117 -8.06 -8.54 -10.41
CA ILE A 117 -9.28 -8.20 -9.65
C ILE A 117 -10.55 -8.41 -10.45
N GLY A 118 -10.46 -9.06 -11.61
CA GLY A 118 -11.62 -9.47 -12.41
C GLY A 118 -12.32 -8.33 -13.16
N VAL A 119 -11.59 -7.29 -13.55
CA VAL A 119 -12.13 -6.21 -14.37
C VAL A 119 -12.40 -6.73 -15.78
N GLU A 120 -13.54 -6.32 -16.37
CA GLU A 120 -13.90 -6.65 -17.75
C GLU A 120 -12.87 -6.12 -18.76
N THR A 121 -12.59 -6.90 -19.80
CA THR A 121 -11.53 -6.62 -20.79
C THR A 121 -11.58 -5.21 -21.38
N ASP A 122 -12.74 -4.74 -21.79
CA ASP A 122 -12.91 -3.39 -22.38
C ASP A 122 -12.56 -2.29 -21.38
N GLU A 123 -12.87 -2.51 -20.11
CA GLU A 123 -12.55 -1.58 -19.03
C GLU A 123 -11.05 -1.63 -18.68
N ILE A 124 -10.40 -2.81 -18.78
CA ILE A 124 -8.93 -2.93 -18.64
C ILE A 124 -8.27 -2.04 -19.70
N TRP A 125 -8.62 -2.20 -20.97
CA TRP A 125 -8.10 -1.39 -22.06
C TRP A 125 -8.27 0.11 -21.85
N ARG A 126 -9.44 0.51 -21.33
CA ARG A 126 -9.70 1.92 -21.03
C ARG A 126 -8.81 2.46 -19.92
N ARG A 127 -8.59 1.67 -18.85
CA ARG A 127 -7.73 2.05 -17.73
C ARG A 127 -6.27 2.10 -18.12
N ASP A 128 -5.81 1.14 -18.90
CA ASP A 128 -4.42 1.08 -19.38
C ASP A 128 -4.11 2.28 -20.26
N ASN A 129 -4.96 2.58 -21.24
CA ASN A 129 -4.81 3.76 -22.07
C ASN A 129 -4.71 5.03 -21.23
N LYS A 130 -5.63 5.22 -20.31
CA LYS A 130 -5.66 6.40 -19.44
C LYS A 130 -4.39 6.49 -18.56
N SER A 131 -3.93 5.38 -18.01
CA SER A 131 -2.75 5.33 -17.16
C SER A 131 -1.49 5.67 -17.95
N LEU A 132 -1.32 5.09 -19.14
CA LEU A 132 -0.19 5.36 -20.03
C LEU A 132 -0.16 6.80 -20.51
N GLU A 133 -1.32 7.39 -20.84
CA GLU A 133 -1.44 8.81 -21.21
C GLU A 133 -1.06 9.71 -20.02
N THR A 134 -1.58 9.43 -18.84
CA THR A 134 -1.34 10.24 -17.64
C THR A 134 0.14 10.25 -17.24
N THR A 135 0.84 9.14 -17.46
CA THR A 135 2.27 9.00 -17.13
C THR A 135 3.21 9.34 -18.29
N GLY A 136 2.67 9.66 -19.48
CA GLY A 136 3.47 9.94 -20.68
C GLY A 136 4.15 8.70 -21.27
N MET A 137 3.64 7.50 -20.98
CA MET A 137 4.24 6.21 -21.37
C MET A 137 3.61 5.58 -22.61
N THR A 138 2.69 6.25 -23.29
CA THR A 138 1.95 5.72 -24.45
C THR A 138 2.86 5.19 -25.57
N THR A 139 4.02 5.85 -25.80
CA THR A 139 4.98 5.45 -26.84
C THR A 139 5.76 4.17 -26.52
N TYR A 140 5.72 3.72 -25.28
CA TYR A 140 6.41 2.52 -24.80
C TYR A 140 5.49 1.32 -24.59
N ARG A 141 4.28 1.40 -25.10
CA ARG A 141 3.21 0.41 -24.88
C ARG A 141 3.60 -1.02 -25.25
N SER A 142 4.28 -1.21 -26.38
CA SER A 142 4.67 -2.50 -27.00
C SER A 142 6.17 -2.72 -26.96
#